data_d4d5bbe1e9121053a0744d6ee3122e4a
#
_entry.id   d4d5bbe1e9121053a0744d6ee3122e4a
#
_cell.length_a   1.000
_cell.length_b   1.000
_cell.length_c   1.000
_cell.angle_alpha   90.00
_cell.angle_beta   90.00
_cell.angle_gamma   90.00
#
_symmetry.space_group_name_H-M   'P 1'
#
loop_
_entity.id
_entity.type
_entity.pdbx_description
1 polymer ?
#
loop_
_entity_poly.entity_id
_entity_poly.type
_entity_poly.pdbx_seq_one_letter_code
_entity_poly.pdbx_strand_id
1 'polypeptide(L)'
;EIEGLTLDGGYVREVNNRNSGDFEDLSITRGGKRGIDVTSGLNKTDAFTFLGGTYKITQDLTGAYYYSNLEDLYKQNSFNLVHVLPLADKQTLKTDLRYARSTDDGRSNVDNKALGAMVTYGIEGHSFGLGYQKMSGDTGFAYLATSTDPFLVNYVQISDFANKDEQSWQARYDFNFASIGVPGLTFMTRYLTGDNVELGANRSEGKEWERD
;
A
#
# COMPACT_ATOMS: atom_id res chain seq x y z
N GLU A 1 6.76 16.73 25.08
CA GLU A 1 6.56 15.47 24.30
C GLU A 1 5.13 14.98 24.54
N ILE A 2 4.47 14.54 23.50
CA ILE A 2 3.17 13.84 23.60
C ILE A 2 3.48 12.35 23.55
N GLU A 3 3.19 11.65 24.64
CA GLU A 3 3.45 10.22 24.75
C GLU A 3 2.65 9.44 23.67
N GLY A 4 3.32 8.53 22.99
CA GLY A 4 2.72 7.73 21.92
C GLY A 4 2.60 8.41 20.55
N LEU A 5 3.07 9.66 20.40
CA LEU A 5 3.11 10.37 19.13
C LEU A 5 4.51 10.30 18.50
N THR A 6 4.59 9.84 17.27
CA THR A 6 5.77 9.95 16.40
C THR A 6 5.42 10.84 15.22
N LEU A 7 6.28 11.82 14.90
CA LEU A 7 6.13 12.69 13.73
C LEU A 7 7.28 12.45 12.78
N ASP A 8 6.96 12.36 11.49
CA ASP A 8 7.90 12.13 10.40
C ASP A 8 7.68 13.17 9.31
N GLY A 9 8.76 13.64 8.72
CA GLY A 9 8.70 14.53 7.57
C GLY A 9 9.99 14.48 6.78
N GLY A 10 9.89 14.73 5.50
CA GLY A 10 11.04 14.68 4.60
C GLY A 10 10.82 15.41 3.30
N TYR A 11 11.96 15.72 2.67
CA TYR A 11 12.05 16.29 1.35
C TYR A 11 13.09 15.49 0.55
N VAL A 12 12.67 14.89 -0.56
CA VAL A 12 13.51 14.04 -1.43
C VAL A 12 13.60 14.71 -2.80
N ARG A 13 14.79 14.77 -3.37
CA ARG A 13 15.05 15.39 -4.68
C ARG A 13 15.38 14.37 -5.76
N GLU A 14 16.11 13.35 -5.38
CA GLU A 14 16.66 12.36 -6.31
C GLU A 14 16.57 10.97 -5.69
N VAL A 15 16.56 9.96 -6.51
CA VAL A 15 16.61 8.55 -6.10
C VAL A 15 17.69 7.82 -6.84
N ASN A 16 18.24 6.79 -6.20
CA ASN A 16 19.10 5.82 -6.87
C ASN A 16 18.32 4.53 -7.09
N ASN A 17 18.08 4.19 -8.35
CA ASN A 17 17.38 2.96 -8.73
C ASN A 17 18.27 1.72 -8.50
N ARG A 18 17.66 0.58 -8.18
CA ARG A 18 18.37 -0.69 -7.94
C ARG A 18 19.27 -1.12 -9.10
N ASN A 19 18.95 -0.71 -10.31
CA ASN A 19 19.63 -1.07 -11.55
C ASN A 19 20.48 0.07 -12.11
N SER A 20 20.73 1.14 -11.37
CA SER A 20 21.50 2.30 -11.75
C SER A 20 22.60 2.58 -10.72
N GLY A 21 23.74 3.10 -11.16
CA GLY A 21 24.78 3.67 -10.31
C GLY A 21 24.63 5.17 -10.07
N ASP A 22 23.69 5.82 -10.77
CA ASP A 22 23.52 7.26 -10.79
C ASP A 22 22.22 7.67 -10.05
N PHE A 23 22.22 8.91 -9.57
CA PHE A 23 21.00 9.54 -9.07
C PHE A 23 20.11 10.01 -10.23
N GLU A 24 18.82 9.84 -10.07
CA GLU A 24 17.82 10.17 -11.08
C GLU A 24 16.71 11.03 -10.49
N ASP A 25 16.09 11.86 -11.32
CA ASP A 25 14.91 12.62 -10.95
C ASP A 25 13.76 11.68 -10.55
N LEU A 26 12.91 12.16 -9.65
CA LEU A 26 11.73 11.47 -9.20
C LEU A 26 10.69 11.34 -10.32
N SER A 27 9.96 10.24 -10.33
CA SER A 27 8.87 10.02 -11.29
C SER A 27 7.69 9.28 -10.66
N ILE A 28 6.54 9.43 -11.29
CA ILE A 28 5.31 8.72 -10.89
C ILE A 28 5.26 7.33 -11.53
N THR A 29 4.75 6.34 -10.80
CA THR A 29 4.46 5.02 -11.36
C THR A 29 3.26 5.09 -12.33
N ARG A 30 3.49 4.71 -13.59
CA ARG A 30 2.49 4.74 -14.67
C ARG A 30 2.23 3.38 -15.31
N GLY A 31 2.92 2.35 -14.84
CA GLY A 31 2.81 1.02 -15.42
C GLY A 31 1.44 0.37 -15.22
N GLY A 32 1.20 -0.69 -15.98
CA GLY A 32 -0.01 -1.49 -15.86
C GLY A 32 -1.26 -0.80 -16.43
N LYS A 33 -2.37 -1.07 -15.80
CA LYS A 33 -3.72 -0.63 -16.21
C LYS A 33 -4.24 0.47 -15.27
N ARG A 34 -3.36 1.36 -14.82
CA ARG A 34 -3.70 2.42 -13.87
C ARG A 34 -4.42 3.60 -14.50
N GLY A 35 -4.34 3.77 -15.82
CA GLY A 35 -4.93 4.91 -16.50
C GLY A 35 -4.32 6.26 -16.09
N ILE A 36 -3.07 6.24 -15.57
CA ILE A 36 -2.37 7.46 -15.19
C ILE A 36 -1.65 8.04 -16.42
N ASP A 37 -2.10 9.21 -16.85
CA ASP A 37 -1.48 10.01 -17.88
C ASP A 37 -0.76 11.20 -17.28
N VAL A 38 0.35 11.59 -17.91
CA VAL A 38 1.15 12.74 -17.52
C VAL A 38 1.43 13.58 -18.77
N THR A 39 1.41 14.88 -18.64
CA THR A 39 1.75 15.81 -19.73
C THR A 39 3.07 15.41 -20.37
N SER A 40 3.08 15.27 -21.70
CA SER A 40 4.22 14.77 -22.48
C SER A 40 5.51 15.51 -22.15
N GLY A 41 6.57 14.76 -21.85
CA GLY A 41 7.89 15.32 -21.50
C GLY A 41 8.02 15.82 -20.05
N LEU A 42 6.96 15.83 -19.25
CA LEU A 42 6.92 16.40 -17.90
C LEU A 42 6.64 15.34 -16.80
N ASN A 43 7.12 14.13 -16.99
CA ASN A 43 6.88 13.00 -16.07
C ASN A 43 7.89 12.90 -14.92
N LYS A 44 8.81 13.84 -14.82
CA LYS A 44 9.84 13.90 -13.79
C LYS A 44 9.71 15.17 -12.95
N THR A 45 10.14 15.10 -11.72
CA THR A 45 10.25 16.21 -10.77
C THR A 45 11.45 16.00 -9.86
N ASP A 46 11.94 17.05 -9.23
CA ASP A 46 13.01 17.04 -8.25
C ASP A 46 12.52 17.31 -6.82
N ALA A 47 11.20 17.16 -6.59
CA ALA A 47 10.61 17.45 -5.29
C ALA A 47 9.54 16.43 -4.90
N PHE A 48 9.83 15.66 -3.87
CA PHE A 48 8.83 14.88 -3.13
C PHE A 48 8.88 15.28 -1.65
N THR A 49 7.76 15.78 -1.17
CA THR A 49 7.61 16.21 0.24
C THR A 49 6.60 15.31 0.93
N PHE A 50 6.89 14.95 2.17
CA PHE A 50 5.91 14.28 3.01
C PHE A 50 5.99 14.77 4.44
N LEU A 51 4.84 14.73 5.12
CA LEU A 51 4.69 15.06 6.54
C LEU A 51 3.56 14.19 7.11
N GLY A 52 3.78 13.65 8.27
CA GLY A 52 2.76 12.87 8.93
C GLY A 52 3.19 12.36 10.29
N GLY A 53 2.48 11.37 10.77
CA GLY A 53 2.85 10.76 12.03
C GLY A 53 1.93 9.61 12.41
N THR A 54 2.34 8.94 13.46
CA THR A 54 1.66 7.80 14.06
C THR A 54 1.34 8.13 15.51
N TYR A 55 0.12 7.83 15.94
CA TYR A 55 -0.32 8.05 17.31
C TYR A 55 -0.90 6.77 17.91
N LYS A 56 -0.38 6.40 19.07
CA LYS A 56 -0.90 5.29 19.87
C LYS A 56 -2.12 5.77 20.67
N ILE A 57 -3.31 5.54 20.11
CA ILE A 57 -4.59 6.03 20.66
C ILE A 57 -4.93 5.31 21.97
N THR A 58 -4.71 3.97 21.99
CA THR A 58 -4.79 3.11 23.17
C THR A 58 -3.63 2.12 23.15
N GLN A 59 -3.58 1.20 24.11
CA GLN A 59 -2.56 0.13 24.12
C GLN A 59 -2.66 -0.77 22.87
N ASP A 60 -3.87 -0.95 22.36
CA ASP A 60 -4.19 -1.89 21.29
C ASP A 60 -4.56 -1.22 19.98
N LEU A 61 -4.72 0.13 19.96
CA LEU A 61 -5.16 0.90 18.80
C LEU A 61 -4.15 1.99 18.43
N THR A 62 -3.68 1.93 17.20
CA THR A 62 -2.74 2.89 16.62
C THR A 62 -3.33 3.50 15.34
N GLY A 63 -3.27 4.81 15.22
CA GLY A 63 -3.64 5.55 14.03
C GLY A 63 -2.43 6.22 13.38
N ALA A 64 -2.43 6.36 12.06
CA ALA A 64 -1.43 7.11 11.33
C ALA A 64 -2.09 7.98 10.25
N TYR A 65 -1.50 9.14 10.01
CA TYR A 65 -1.86 10.01 8.90
C TYR A 65 -0.59 10.57 8.26
N TYR A 66 -0.56 10.56 6.94
CA TYR A 66 0.51 11.16 6.14
C TYR A 66 -0.07 11.93 4.97
N TYR A 67 0.46 13.12 4.76
CA TYR A 67 0.33 13.87 3.53
C TYR A 67 1.62 13.76 2.74
N SER A 68 1.53 13.54 1.44
CA SER A 68 2.66 13.56 0.53
C SER A 68 2.32 14.31 -0.76
N ASN A 69 3.33 14.96 -1.33
CA ASN A 69 3.25 15.65 -2.60
C ASN A 69 4.47 15.29 -3.46
N LEU A 70 4.22 14.68 -4.60
CA LEU A 70 5.17 14.60 -5.70
C LEU A 70 4.87 15.79 -6.60
N GLU A 71 5.69 16.84 -6.50
CA GLU A 71 5.45 18.18 -7.05
C GLU A 71 5.02 18.14 -8.52
N ASP A 72 3.97 18.88 -8.82
CA ASP A 72 3.32 18.97 -10.14
C ASP A 72 2.69 17.64 -10.64
N LEU A 73 2.85 16.53 -9.95
CA LEU A 73 2.36 15.22 -10.40
C LEU A 73 1.16 14.73 -9.58
N TYR A 74 1.30 14.58 -8.26
CA TYR A 74 0.14 14.22 -7.42
C TYR A 74 0.31 14.62 -5.95
N LYS A 75 -0.82 14.80 -5.28
CA LYS A 75 -0.96 14.92 -3.83
C LYS A 75 -1.67 13.70 -3.28
N GLN A 76 -1.28 13.26 -2.09
CA GLN A 76 -1.88 12.09 -1.47
C GLN A 76 -2.05 12.28 0.04
N ASN A 77 -3.22 11.91 0.53
CA ASN A 77 -3.54 11.80 1.96
C ASN A 77 -3.74 10.32 2.28
N SER A 78 -3.00 9.80 3.25
CA SER A 78 -3.02 8.40 3.64
C SER A 78 -3.39 8.26 5.11
N PHE A 79 -4.35 7.39 5.41
CA PHE A 79 -4.83 7.08 6.75
C PHE A 79 -4.66 5.60 7.01
N ASN A 80 -4.10 5.24 8.16
CA ASN A 80 -4.01 3.86 8.61
C ASN A 80 -4.52 3.73 10.04
N LEU A 81 -5.26 2.67 10.31
CA LEU A 81 -5.74 2.32 11.65
C LEU A 81 -5.44 0.85 11.90
N VAL A 82 -4.63 0.57 12.91
CA VAL A 82 -4.26 -0.77 13.32
C VAL A 82 -4.78 -1.04 14.72
N HIS A 83 -5.61 -2.08 14.86
CA HIS A 83 -6.10 -2.58 16.14
C HIS A 83 -5.60 -4.01 16.37
N VAL A 84 -4.98 -4.26 17.52
CA VAL A 84 -4.50 -5.58 17.92
C VAL A 84 -5.20 -5.98 19.20
N LEU A 85 -6.27 -6.75 19.10
CA LEU A 85 -7.11 -7.16 20.20
C LEU A 85 -6.66 -8.52 20.76
N PRO A 86 -6.18 -8.59 22.01
CA PRO A 86 -6.02 -9.87 22.70
C PRO A 86 -7.40 -10.47 22.99
N LEU A 87 -7.67 -11.69 22.54
CA LEU A 87 -8.95 -12.37 22.74
C LEU A 87 -8.92 -13.31 23.94
N ALA A 88 -7.93 -14.19 23.99
CA ALA A 88 -7.72 -15.18 25.05
C ALA A 88 -6.23 -15.50 25.13
N ASP A 89 -5.86 -16.46 25.99
CA ASP A 89 -4.46 -16.90 26.06
C ASP A 89 -3.96 -17.37 24.69
N LYS A 90 -2.84 -16.78 24.24
CA LYS A 90 -2.21 -17.00 22.94
C LYS A 90 -3.10 -16.73 21.71
N GLN A 91 -4.18 -15.97 21.84
CA GLN A 91 -5.06 -15.61 20.74
C GLN A 91 -5.10 -14.11 20.55
N THR A 92 -5.04 -13.67 19.29
CA THR A 92 -5.10 -12.26 18.91
C THR A 92 -5.94 -12.06 17.65
N LEU A 93 -6.63 -10.93 17.58
CA LEU A 93 -7.27 -10.47 16.37
C LEU A 93 -6.66 -9.12 15.99
N LYS A 94 -5.95 -9.08 14.85
CA LYS A 94 -5.41 -7.83 14.29
C LYS A 94 -6.28 -7.37 13.14
N THR A 95 -6.67 -6.10 13.17
CA THR A 95 -7.35 -5.41 12.07
C THR A 95 -6.46 -4.27 11.59
N ASP A 96 -6.19 -4.20 10.30
CA ASP A 96 -5.41 -3.15 9.63
C ASP A 96 -6.30 -2.53 8.55
N LEU A 97 -6.69 -1.27 8.73
CA LEU A 97 -7.51 -0.50 7.79
C LEU A 97 -6.65 0.60 7.18
N ARG A 98 -6.70 0.72 5.86
CA ARG A 98 -5.95 1.71 5.09
C ARG A 98 -6.87 2.45 4.13
N TYR A 99 -6.72 3.76 4.08
CA TYR A 99 -7.40 4.59 3.10
C TYR A 99 -6.43 5.64 2.57
N ALA A 100 -6.38 5.78 1.26
CA ALA A 100 -5.63 6.84 0.63
C ALA A 100 -6.49 7.58 -0.42
N ARG A 101 -6.34 8.90 -0.46
CA ARG A 101 -6.92 9.77 -1.48
C ARG A 101 -5.79 10.45 -2.24
N SER A 102 -5.69 10.17 -3.54
CA SER A 102 -4.72 10.79 -4.43
C SER A 102 -5.45 11.71 -5.43
N THR A 103 -4.90 12.87 -5.65
CA THR A 103 -5.38 13.87 -6.63
C THR A 103 -4.22 14.37 -7.45
N ASP A 104 -4.49 14.84 -8.64
CA ASP A 104 -3.50 15.50 -9.48
C ASP A 104 -2.93 16.77 -8.84
N ASP A 105 -1.74 17.19 -9.26
CA ASP A 105 -1.07 18.43 -8.88
C ASP A 105 -0.70 19.30 -10.10
N GLY A 106 -1.39 19.12 -11.22
CA GLY A 106 -1.35 19.99 -12.40
C GLY A 106 -0.76 19.38 -13.67
N ARG A 107 0.09 18.34 -13.58
CA ARG A 107 0.70 17.71 -14.77
C ARG A 107 0.20 16.28 -15.02
N SER A 108 -0.69 15.76 -14.19
CA SER A 108 -1.24 14.42 -14.32
C SER A 108 -2.78 14.44 -14.35
N ASN A 109 -3.37 13.27 -14.49
CA ASN A 109 -4.80 13.06 -14.34
C ASN A 109 -5.14 12.24 -13.07
N VAL A 110 -4.27 12.20 -12.10
CA VAL A 110 -4.44 11.35 -10.91
C VAL A 110 -5.72 11.71 -10.17
N ASP A 111 -6.62 10.75 -10.07
CA ASP A 111 -7.81 10.78 -9.24
C ASP A 111 -8.10 9.36 -8.74
N ASN A 112 -7.72 9.07 -7.51
CA ASN A 112 -7.86 7.73 -6.93
C ASN A 112 -8.26 7.77 -5.47
N LYS A 113 -9.07 6.79 -5.08
CA LYS A 113 -9.35 6.41 -3.70
C LYS A 113 -8.98 4.94 -3.56
N ALA A 114 -8.04 4.63 -2.69
CA ALA A 114 -7.65 3.28 -2.32
C ALA A 114 -8.18 2.95 -0.94
N LEU A 115 -8.93 1.88 -0.82
CA LEU A 115 -9.41 1.32 0.44
C LEU A 115 -8.80 -0.07 0.61
N GLY A 116 -8.19 -0.33 1.76
CA GLY A 116 -7.64 -1.63 2.11
C GLY A 116 -8.05 -2.06 3.51
N ALA A 117 -8.30 -3.33 3.70
CA ALA A 117 -8.54 -3.94 4.99
C ALA A 117 -7.88 -5.31 5.09
N MET A 118 -7.20 -5.60 6.20
CA MET A 118 -6.66 -6.92 6.50
C MET A 118 -7.09 -7.30 7.91
N VAL A 119 -7.72 -8.46 8.05
CA VAL A 119 -8.04 -9.06 9.35
C VAL A 119 -7.19 -10.31 9.51
N THR A 120 -6.47 -10.42 10.63
CA THR A 120 -5.59 -11.55 10.93
C THR A 120 -5.94 -12.11 12.29
N TYR A 121 -6.29 -13.38 12.33
CA TYR A 121 -6.48 -14.15 13.57
C TYR A 121 -5.23 -14.98 13.86
N GLY A 122 -4.65 -14.76 15.03
CA GLY A 122 -3.48 -15.48 15.52
C GLY A 122 -3.83 -16.45 16.66
N ILE A 123 -3.29 -17.66 16.62
CA ILE A 123 -3.41 -18.67 17.66
C ILE A 123 -2.19 -19.59 17.68
N GLU A 124 -1.50 -19.70 18.81
CA GLU A 124 -0.41 -20.68 19.08
C GLU A 124 0.67 -20.78 17.98
N GLY A 125 1.06 -19.66 17.39
CA GLY A 125 2.05 -19.63 16.30
C GLY A 125 1.46 -19.67 14.90
N HIS A 126 0.17 -19.98 14.75
CA HIS A 126 -0.57 -19.86 13.49
C HIS A 126 -1.15 -18.45 13.32
N SER A 127 -1.17 -17.95 12.09
CA SER A 127 -1.87 -16.71 11.73
C SER A 127 -2.65 -16.90 10.43
N PHE A 128 -3.94 -16.55 10.46
CA PHE A 128 -4.84 -16.65 9.32
C PHE A 128 -5.31 -15.24 8.95
N GLY A 129 -4.95 -14.77 7.77
CA GLY A 129 -5.26 -13.44 7.26
C GLY A 129 -6.26 -13.47 6.12
N LEU A 130 -7.19 -12.52 6.14
CA LEU A 130 -8.09 -12.22 5.02
C LEU A 130 -7.98 -10.74 4.70
N GLY A 131 -7.60 -10.41 3.47
CA GLY A 131 -7.42 -9.06 2.97
C GLY A 131 -8.41 -8.71 1.87
N TYR A 132 -8.81 -7.44 1.84
CA TYR A 132 -9.58 -6.85 0.77
C TYR A 132 -9.00 -5.49 0.40
N GLN A 133 -8.95 -5.19 -0.91
CA GLN A 133 -8.49 -3.91 -1.42
C GLN A 133 -9.37 -3.48 -2.60
N LYS A 134 -9.67 -2.18 -2.66
CA LYS A 134 -10.47 -1.59 -3.73
C LYS A 134 -9.87 -0.27 -4.18
N MET A 135 -9.71 -0.13 -5.48
CA MET A 135 -9.43 1.12 -6.16
C MET A 135 -10.73 1.73 -6.70
N SER A 136 -10.84 3.05 -6.69
CA SER A 136 -11.95 3.79 -7.29
C SER A 136 -11.53 5.20 -7.66
N GLY A 137 -12.16 5.78 -8.68
CA GLY A 137 -11.81 7.07 -9.25
C GLY A 137 -11.43 6.95 -10.72
N ASP A 138 -10.89 8.00 -11.30
CA ASP A 138 -10.55 8.01 -12.74
C ASP A 138 -9.23 7.30 -13.05
N THR A 139 -8.41 7.03 -12.02
CA THR A 139 -7.14 6.31 -12.16
C THR A 139 -6.97 5.21 -11.11
N GLY A 140 -5.99 4.34 -11.31
CA GLY A 140 -5.44 3.47 -10.28
C GLY A 140 -4.55 4.24 -9.29
N PHE A 141 -3.94 3.53 -8.36
CA PHE A 141 -3.14 4.11 -7.29
C PHE A 141 -1.82 4.69 -7.80
N ALA A 142 -1.54 5.94 -7.43
CA ALA A 142 -0.31 6.64 -7.73
C ALA A 142 0.69 6.52 -6.58
N TYR A 143 1.95 6.25 -6.92
CA TYR A 143 3.06 6.27 -5.98
C TYR A 143 4.39 6.59 -6.67
N LEU A 144 5.41 6.92 -5.92
CA LEU A 144 6.75 7.19 -6.41
C LEU A 144 7.32 5.94 -7.12
N ALA A 145 7.77 6.08 -8.36
CA ALA A 145 8.11 4.95 -9.24
C ALA A 145 9.20 4.00 -8.69
N THR A 146 10.00 4.45 -7.76
CA THR A 146 11.06 3.66 -7.10
C THR A 146 10.65 3.10 -5.74
N SER A 147 9.41 3.40 -5.27
CA SER A 147 8.88 2.87 -4.01
C SER A 147 8.68 1.36 -4.10
N THR A 148 9.01 0.67 -3.01
CA THR A 148 8.86 -0.78 -2.87
C THR A 148 7.74 -1.17 -1.89
N ASP A 149 7.12 -0.20 -1.25
CA ASP A 149 5.95 -0.38 -0.38
C ASP A 149 4.98 0.80 -0.55
N PRO A 150 4.01 0.70 -1.46
CA PRO A 150 3.10 1.79 -1.79
C PRO A 150 1.93 1.94 -0.80
N PHE A 151 2.01 1.45 0.43
CA PHE A 151 0.93 1.56 1.40
C PHE A 151 -0.30 0.67 1.11
N LEU A 152 -0.23 -0.26 0.21
CA LEU A 152 -1.36 -1.10 -0.18
C LEU A 152 -1.39 -2.43 0.58
N VAL A 153 -2.59 -2.92 0.95
CA VAL A 153 -2.77 -4.19 1.67
C VAL A 153 -2.38 -5.38 0.79
N ASN A 154 -2.74 -5.33 -0.50
CA ASN A 154 -2.53 -6.42 -1.44
C ASN A 154 -1.32 -6.20 -2.37
N TYR A 155 -0.39 -5.30 -2.01
CA TYR A 155 0.88 -5.20 -2.69
C TYR A 155 1.75 -6.44 -2.41
N VAL A 156 2.19 -7.11 -3.47
CA VAL A 156 2.96 -8.35 -3.39
C VAL A 156 4.18 -8.31 -4.33
N GLN A 157 4.82 -9.42 -4.59
CA GLN A 157 6.14 -9.44 -5.26
C GLN A 157 6.07 -9.07 -6.74
N ILE A 158 5.00 -9.43 -7.42
CA ILE A 158 4.82 -9.24 -8.87
C ILE A 158 3.71 -8.23 -9.15
N SER A 159 2.54 -8.44 -8.54
CA SER A 159 1.35 -7.62 -8.76
C SER A 159 1.13 -6.62 -7.65
N ASP A 160 0.73 -5.40 -8.01
CA ASP A 160 0.40 -4.33 -7.05
C ASP A 160 -1.08 -4.32 -6.68
N PHE A 161 -1.93 -4.95 -7.50
CA PHE A 161 -3.40 -4.87 -7.40
C PHE A 161 -3.89 -3.42 -7.29
N ALA A 162 -3.27 -2.53 -8.06
CA ALA A 162 -3.41 -1.08 -7.97
C ALA A 162 -3.99 -0.45 -9.25
N ASN A 163 -4.58 -1.26 -10.12
CA ASN A 163 -5.15 -0.81 -11.38
C ASN A 163 -6.45 -0.02 -11.16
N LYS A 164 -6.88 0.72 -12.18
CA LYS A 164 -8.15 1.46 -12.12
C LYS A 164 -9.32 0.51 -11.88
N ASP A 165 -10.21 0.87 -10.95
CA ASP A 165 -11.43 0.17 -10.55
C ASP A 165 -11.24 -1.27 -10.00
N GLU A 166 -9.99 -1.70 -9.83
CA GLU A 166 -9.66 -3.03 -9.37
C GLU A 166 -10.15 -3.32 -7.95
N GLN A 167 -10.67 -4.52 -7.76
CA GLN A 167 -11.01 -5.10 -6.47
C GLN A 167 -10.21 -6.38 -6.28
N SER A 168 -9.55 -6.52 -5.15
CA SER A 168 -8.71 -7.68 -4.89
C SER A 168 -8.91 -8.26 -3.50
N TRP A 169 -8.72 -9.58 -3.40
CA TRP A 169 -8.81 -10.35 -2.18
C TRP A 169 -7.51 -11.09 -1.92
N GLN A 170 -7.17 -11.22 -0.65
CA GLN A 170 -6.03 -11.99 -0.19
C GLN A 170 -6.46 -12.99 0.88
N ALA A 171 -6.04 -14.25 0.75
CA ALA A 171 -6.02 -15.22 1.83
C ALA A 171 -4.56 -15.51 2.18
N ARG A 172 -4.20 -15.41 3.47
CA ARG A 172 -2.83 -15.57 3.95
C ARG A 172 -2.77 -16.52 5.14
N TYR A 173 -1.76 -17.36 5.18
CA TYR A 173 -1.42 -18.19 6.31
C TYR A 173 0.05 -18.05 6.65
N ASP A 174 0.35 -17.83 7.93
CA ASP A 174 1.69 -17.81 8.46
C ASP A 174 1.81 -18.80 9.63
N PHE A 175 2.98 -19.42 9.77
CA PHE A 175 3.31 -20.28 10.89
C PHE A 175 4.69 -19.96 11.46
N ASN A 176 4.74 -19.71 12.78
CA ASN A 176 5.98 -19.49 13.50
C ASN A 176 6.38 -20.77 14.24
N PHE A 177 7.43 -21.44 13.76
CA PHE A 177 7.92 -22.71 14.29
C PHE A 177 8.53 -22.57 15.71
N ALA A 178 8.74 -21.37 16.22
CA ALA A 178 9.11 -21.18 17.61
C ALA A 178 8.07 -21.76 18.58
N SER A 179 6.78 -21.81 18.19
CA SER A 179 5.70 -22.41 18.96
C SER A 179 5.87 -23.93 19.19
N ILE A 180 6.66 -24.59 18.35
CA ILE A 180 6.98 -26.03 18.45
C ILE A 180 8.47 -26.28 18.70
N GLY A 181 9.21 -25.28 19.21
CA GLY A 181 10.59 -25.40 19.63
C GLY A 181 11.66 -25.18 18.58
N VAL A 182 11.32 -24.62 17.41
CA VAL A 182 12.28 -24.28 16.34
C VAL A 182 12.29 -22.76 16.13
N PRO A 183 12.99 -21.98 16.99
CA PRO A 183 13.02 -20.52 16.89
C PRO A 183 13.76 -20.05 15.60
N GLY A 184 13.29 -18.96 15.01
CA GLY A 184 13.89 -18.35 13.82
C GLY A 184 13.38 -18.92 12.49
N LEU A 185 12.64 -20.04 12.50
CA LEU A 185 11.98 -20.56 11.30
C LEU A 185 10.53 -20.08 11.24
N THR A 186 10.14 -19.54 10.08
CA THR A 186 8.77 -19.14 9.76
C THR A 186 8.36 -19.68 8.41
N PHE A 187 7.09 -19.95 8.23
CA PHE A 187 6.46 -20.29 6.94
C PHE A 187 5.40 -19.25 6.62
N MET A 188 5.28 -18.87 5.37
CA MET A 188 4.21 -18.01 4.87
C MET A 188 3.74 -18.53 3.52
N THR A 189 2.44 -18.53 3.31
CA THR A 189 1.83 -18.68 2.00
C THR A 189 0.64 -17.74 1.89
N ARG A 190 0.41 -17.19 0.71
CA ARG A 190 -0.73 -16.33 0.41
C ARG A 190 -1.21 -16.55 -1.01
N TYR A 191 -2.49 -16.33 -1.20
CA TYR A 191 -3.13 -16.31 -2.50
C TYR A 191 -3.89 -15.00 -2.65
N LEU A 192 -3.69 -14.34 -3.78
CA LEU A 192 -4.36 -13.11 -4.14
C LEU A 192 -5.09 -13.27 -5.47
N THR A 193 -6.22 -12.61 -5.59
CA THR A 193 -6.96 -12.48 -6.85
C THR A 193 -7.55 -11.08 -6.95
N GLY A 194 -7.39 -10.46 -8.12
CA GLY A 194 -7.97 -9.18 -8.47
C GLY A 194 -8.86 -9.30 -9.69
N ASP A 195 -9.96 -8.58 -9.69
CA ASP A 195 -10.89 -8.46 -10.80
C ASP A 195 -11.35 -7.01 -10.99
N ASN A 196 -12.26 -6.80 -11.93
CA ASN A 196 -12.82 -5.48 -12.27
C ASN A 196 -11.76 -4.47 -12.76
N VAL A 197 -10.67 -4.95 -13.34
CA VAL A 197 -9.63 -4.09 -13.90
C VAL A 197 -10.12 -3.48 -15.22
N GLU A 198 -10.19 -2.16 -15.31
CA GLU A 198 -10.57 -1.49 -16.54
C GLU A 198 -9.49 -1.63 -17.62
N LEU A 199 -9.83 -2.29 -18.72
CA LEU A 199 -8.94 -2.51 -19.88
C LEU A 199 -9.14 -1.52 -21.02
N GLY A 200 -10.01 -0.51 -20.84
CA GLY A 200 -10.40 0.48 -21.86
C GLY A 200 -11.68 0.10 -22.62
N ALA A 201 -12.24 1.05 -23.36
CA ALA A 201 -13.61 1.08 -23.88
C ALA A 201 -14.10 -0.10 -24.75
N ASN A 202 -13.24 -1.01 -25.17
CA ASN A 202 -13.59 -2.14 -26.04
C ASN A 202 -13.08 -3.51 -25.54
N ARG A 203 -12.74 -3.62 -24.24
CA ARG A 203 -12.23 -4.86 -23.68
C ARG A 203 -13.05 -5.26 -22.46
N SER A 204 -13.19 -6.59 -22.26
CA SER A 204 -13.75 -7.15 -21.04
C SER A 204 -12.89 -6.79 -19.83
N GLU A 205 -13.50 -6.79 -18.65
CA GLU A 205 -12.79 -6.62 -17.37
C GLU A 205 -11.60 -7.57 -17.25
N GLY A 206 -10.47 -7.05 -16.81
CA GLY A 206 -9.26 -7.83 -16.57
C GLY A 206 -9.29 -8.51 -15.22
N LYS A 207 -8.55 -9.62 -15.13
CA LYS A 207 -8.30 -10.35 -13.87
C LYS A 207 -6.81 -10.57 -13.71
N GLU A 208 -6.36 -10.57 -12.47
CA GLU A 208 -5.00 -10.97 -12.12
C GLU A 208 -4.99 -11.82 -10.84
N TRP A 209 -3.95 -12.61 -10.66
CA TRP A 209 -3.78 -13.42 -9.47
C TRP A 209 -2.30 -13.68 -9.19
N GLU A 210 -1.96 -13.88 -7.92
CA GLU A 210 -0.61 -14.23 -7.47
C GLU A 210 -0.67 -15.21 -6.32
N ARG A 211 0.31 -16.11 -6.26
CA ARG A 211 0.51 -17.05 -5.16
C ARG A 211 1.98 -17.08 -4.77
N ASP A 212 2.25 -16.84 -3.49
CA ASP A 212 3.56 -16.91 -2.84
C ASP A 212 3.63 -18.06 -1.82
#